data_9bd4b7e71b291218f006d287aca36dbc
#
_entry.id   9bd4b7e71b291218f006d287aca36dbc
#
_cell.length_a   1.000
_cell.length_b   1.000
_cell.length_c   1.000
_cell.angle_alpha   90.00
_cell.angle_beta   90.00
_cell.angle_gamma   90.00
#
_symmetry.space_group_name_H-M   'P 1'
#
loop_
_entity.id
_entity.type
_entity.pdbx_description
1 polymer ?
#
loop_
_entity_poly.entity_id
_entity_poly.type
_entity_poly.pdbx_seq_one_letter_code
_entity_poly.pdbx_strand_id
1 'polypeptide(L)'
;MRKFCGYFAERTSKQPNSDDFSSYKEIVTIKTKHRMTKRKNQKKVEAQAKKSAVETLRSLAHWGLKQLGPEDGNLFHLLVDAEVDFIAELNLAQDILAIKSLIDGAKQSLAVTPTPENGNFVKSPTAVSLGIASIEDINNIGIPLNWSEMIEHKLLTIYYSEEYRNQIIDWAKSNGYNTSTYRGRPIIKFSKLYIIIERTHA
;
A
#
# COMPACT_ATOMS: atom_id res chain seq x y z
N MET A 1 -18.04 -70.86 2.25
CA MET A 1 -19.10 -70.49 3.21
C MET A 1 -18.50 -69.72 4.38
N ARG A 2 -18.66 -68.41 4.42
CA ARG A 2 -18.29 -67.58 5.58
C ARG A 2 -19.53 -66.77 5.97
N LYS A 3 -20.02 -67.04 7.20
CA LYS A 3 -21.23 -66.40 7.77
C LYS A 3 -20.87 -64.99 8.17
N PHE A 4 -21.57 -63.97 7.65
CA PHE A 4 -21.59 -62.62 8.12
C PHE A 4 -22.56 -62.52 9.30
N CYS A 5 -22.07 -62.26 10.49
CA CYS A 5 -22.86 -61.96 11.66
C CYS A 5 -23.08 -60.44 11.65
N GLY A 6 -24.37 -60.02 11.43
CA GLY A 6 -24.76 -58.63 11.50
C GLY A 6 -24.91 -58.19 12.95
N TYR A 7 -24.16 -57.10 13.31
CA TYR A 7 -24.40 -56.34 14.54
C TYR A 7 -25.40 -55.22 14.22
N PHE A 8 -26.65 -55.38 14.63
CA PHE A 8 -27.57 -54.29 14.72
C PHE A 8 -27.24 -53.50 15.97
N ALA A 9 -26.66 -52.28 15.80
CA ALA A 9 -26.54 -51.34 16.87
C ALA A 9 -27.85 -50.56 16.99
N GLU A 10 -28.60 -50.77 18.02
CA GLU A 10 -29.75 -49.95 18.43
C GLU A 10 -29.27 -48.54 18.73
N ARG A 11 -29.53 -47.60 17.82
CA ARG A 11 -29.43 -46.17 18.12
C ARG A 11 -30.62 -45.77 18.98
N THR A 12 -30.41 -45.73 20.30
CA THR A 12 -31.34 -45.03 21.20
C THR A 12 -31.32 -43.55 20.82
N SER A 13 -32.36 -43.09 20.16
CA SER A 13 -32.63 -41.68 19.89
C SER A 13 -32.99 -40.99 21.20
N LYS A 14 -31.99 -40.50 21.95
CA LYS A 14 -32.29 -39.53 23.00
C LYS A 14 -32.65 -38.23 22.31
N GLN A 15 -33.92 -37.85 22.35
CA GLN A 15 -34.36 -36.49 22.00
C GLN A 15 -33.63 -35.52 22.91
N PRO A 16 -32.98 -34.44 22.36
CA PRO A 16 -32.37 -33.42 23.20
C PRO A 16 -33.44 -32.72 24.05
N ASN A 17 -33.20 -32.63 25.35
CA ASN A 17 -34.06 -31.90 26.28
C ASN A 17 -34.19 -30.43 25.86
N SER A 18 -35.35 -29.81 26.08
CA SER A 18 -35.65 -28.41 25.79
C SER A 18 -34.66 -27.44 26.40
N ASP A 19 -34.03 -27.80 27.52
CA ASP A 19 -33.03 -26.99 28.25
C ASP A 19 -31.69 -26.92 27.51
N ASP A 20 -31.30 -27.98 26.75
CA ASP A 20 -30.11 -27.97 25.91
C ASP A 20 -30.22 -26.97 24.76
N PHE A 21 -31.44 -26.79 24.20
CA PHE A 21 -31.66 -25.86 23.10
C PHE A 21 -31.57 -24.39 23.53
N SER A 22 -31.94 -24.07 24.78
CA SER A 22 -31.85 -22.71 25.35
C SER A 22 -30.38 -22.32 25.56
N SER A 23 -29.56 -23.20 26.12
CA SER A 23 -28.14 -22.96 26.35
C SER A 23 -27.34 -22.81 25.06
N TYR A 24 -27.69 -23.59 24.02
CA TYR A 24 -27.10 -23.46 22.66
C TYR A 24 -27.41 -22.10 22.03
N LYS A 25 -28.64 -21.59 22.13
CA LYS A 25 -29.02 -20.27 21.62
C LYS A 25 -28.25 -19.16 22.32
N GLU A 26 -28.05 -19.25 23.62
CA GLU A 26 -27.29 -18.27 24.38
C GLU A 26 -25.81 -18.25 23.98
N ILE A 27 -25.18 -19.39 23.87
CA ILE A 27 -23.77 -19.52 23.44
C ILE A 27 -23.57 -19.00 22.00
N VAL A 28 -24.48 -19.29 21.08
CA VAL A 28 -24.43 -18.79 19.69
C VAL A 28 -24.60 -17.28 19.68
N THR A 29 -25.53 -16.74 20.49
CA THR A 29 -25.76 -15.30 20.59
C THR A 29 -24.54 -14.55 21.15
N ILE A 30 -23.90 -15.07 22.20
CA ILE A 30 -22.68 -14.49 22.78
C ILE A 30 -21.52 -14.51 21.78
N LYS A 31 -21.28 -15.64 21.10
CA LYS A 31 -20.24 -15.76 20.08
C LYS A 31 -20.46 -14.80 18.92
N THR A 32 -21.71 -14.63 18.49
CA THR A 32 -22.07 -13.71 17.40
C THR A 32 -21.86 -12.25 17.82
N LYS A 33 -22.29 -11.84 19.00
CA LYS A 33 -22.06 -10.50 19.58
C LYS A 33 -20.56 -10.22 19.70
N HIS A 34 -19.78 -11.15 20.22
CA HIS A 34 -18.33 -10.99 20.34
C HIS A 34 -17.63 -10.83 18.99
N ARG A 35 -18.02 -11.62 17.99
CA ARG A 35 -17.50 -11.52 16.62
C ARG A 35 -17.85 -10.19 15.95
N MET A 36 -19.06 -9.69 16.16
CA MET A 36 -19.48 -8.37 15.64
C MET A 36 -18.73 -7.22 16.31
N THR A 37 -18.52 -7.28 17.63
CA THR A 37 -17.75 -6.27 18.37
C THR A 37 -16.29 -6.24 17.90
N LYS A 38 -15.66 -7.41 17.74
CA LYS A 38 -14.29 -7.51 17.21
C LYS A 38 -14.16 -6.90 15.80
N ARG A 39 -15.12 -7.17 14.91
CA ARG A 39 -15.16 -6.57 13.55
C ARG A 39 -15.36 -5.05 13.58
N LYS A 40 -16.21 -4.52 14.47
CA LYS A 40 -16.39 -3.07 14.62
C LYS A 40 -15.11 -2.39 15.11
N ASN A 41 -14.45 -2.96 16.10
CA ASN A 41 -13.19 -2.44 16.63
C ASN A 41 -12.08 -2.48 15.56
N GLN A 42 -11.97 -3.56 14.79
CA GLN A 42 -11.01 -3.66 13.70
C GLN A 42 -11.24 -2.58 12.63
N LYS A 43 -12.48 -2.36 12.20
CA LYS A 43 -12.81 -1.29 11.24
C LYS A 43 -12.47 0.11 11.78
N LYS A 44 -12.67 0.35 13.09
CA LYS A 44 -12.30 1.62 13.71
C LYS A 44 -10.78 1.83 13.72
N VAL A 45 -10.02 0.79 14.03
CA VAL A 45 -8.54 0.83 14.02
C VAL A 45 -8.03 1.07 12.59
N GLU A 46 -8.58 0.39 11.59
CA GLU A 46 -8.22 0.58 10.18
C GLU A 46 -8.54 2.00 9.68
N ALA A 47 -9.70 2.54 10.05
CA ALA A 47 -10.08 3.91 9.71
C ALA A 47 -9.13 4.94 10.35
N GLN A 48 -8.75 4.74 11.62
CA GLN A 48 -7.80 5.60 12.30
C GLN A 48 -6.39 5.52 11.67
N ALA A 49 -5.93 4.32 11.33
CA ALA A 49 -4.66 4.13 10.64
C ALA A 49 -4.61 4.83 9.27
N LYS A 50 -5.71 4.76 8.50
CA LYS A 50 -5.82 5.47 7.22
C LYS A 50 -5.75 6.99 7.40
N LYS A 51 -6.48 7.53 8.37
CA LYS A 51 -6.46 8.98 8.68
C LYS A 51 -5.06 9.44 9.06
N SER A 52 -4.40 8.71 9.96
CA SER A 52 -3.03 8.99 10.38
C SER A 52 -2.03 8.94 9.20
N ALA A 53 -2.19 8.00 8.27
CA ALA A 53 -1.34 7.93 7.08
C ALA A 53 -1.51 9.15 6.17
N VAL A 54 -2.73 9.66 5.97
CA VAL A 54 -2.98 10.87 5.18
C VAL A 54 -2.34 12.09 5.84
N GLU A 55 -2.51 12.25 7.16
CA GLU A 55 -1.90 13.36 7.91
C GLU A 55 -0.36 13.31 7.84
N THR A 56 0.22 12.12 7.96
CA THR A 56 1.67 11.93 7.83
C THR A 56 2.15 12.25 6.41
N LEU A 57 1.44 11.77 5.39
CA LEU A 57 1.75 12.03 3.99
C LEU A 57 1.76 13.54 3.71
N ARG A 58 0.70 14.25 4.13
CA ARG A 58 0.56 15.70 3.98
C ARG A 58 1.72 16.44 4.64
N SER A 59 2.01 16.12 5.89
CA SER A 59 3.07 16.77 6.66
C SER A 59 4.46 16.57 6.01
N LEU A 60 4.76 15.35 5.55
CA LEU A 60 6.02 15.05 4.88
C LEU A 60 6.14 15.74 3.53
N ALA A 61 5.04 15.80 2.75
CA ALA A 61 5.04 16.49 1.45
C ALA A 61 5.24 17.99 1.61
N HIS A 62 4.56 18.64 2.56
CA HIS A 62 4.77 20.06 2.85
C HIS A 62 6.19 20.36 3.35
N TRP A 63 6.73 19.47 4.20
CA TRP A 63 8.11 19.62 4.65
C TRP A 63 9.10 19.51 3.49
N GLY A 64 8.94 18.51 2.62
CA GLY A 64 9.79 18.33 1.45
C GLY A 64 9.67 19.48 0.45
N LEU A 65 8.44 19.96 0.20
CA LEU A 65 8.21 21.12 -0.66
C LEU A 65 8.97 22.36 -0.14
N LYS A 66 8.94 22.59 1.16
CA LYS A 66 9.69 23.69 1.77
C LYS A 66 11.20 23.58 1.56
N GLN A 67 11.75 22.37 1.48
CA GLN A 67 13.18 22.16 1.19
C GLN A 67 13.52 22.45 -0.28
N LEU A 68 12.57 22.21 -1.19
CA LEU A 68 12.74 22.44 -2.63
C LEU A 68 12.66 23.92 -2.99
N GLY A 69 11.94 24.74 -2.19
CA GLY A 69 11.87 26.19 -2.33
C GLY A 69 11.32 26.69 -3.66
N PRO A 70 10.09 26.27 -4.10
CA PRO A 70 9.52 26.75 -5.34
C PRO A 70 9.27 28.26 -5.31
N GLU A 71 9.31 28.91 -6.48
CA GLU A 71 9.09 30.38 -6.61
C GLU A 71 7.71 30.79 -6.10
N ASP A 72 6.66 30.05 -6.46
CA ASP A 72 5.29 30.25 -5.94
C ASP A 72 4.95 29.15 -4.92
N GLY A 73 5.51 29.28 -3.71
CA GLY A 73 5.29 28.32 -2.63
C GLY A 73 3.82 28.12 -2.29
N ASN A 74 2.99 29.16 -2.34
CA ASN A 74 1.56 29.07 -2.03
C ASN A 74 0.82 28.20 -3.06
N LEU A 75 1.09 28.38 -4.34
CA LEU A 75 0.50 27.55 -5.39
C LEU A 75 0.89 26.09 -5.22
N PHE A 76 2.17 25.81 -5.00
CA PHE A 76 2.63 24.42 -4.81
C PHE A 76 2.07 23.77 -3.55
N HIS A 77 1.87 24.52 -2.46
CA HIS A 77 1.17 24.01 -1.27
C HIS A 77 -0.26 23.60 -1.58
N LEU A 78 -1.00 24.41 -2.36
CA LEU A 78 -2.36 24.08 -2.80
C LEU A 78 -2.39 22.86 -3.71
N LEU A 79 -1.44 22.71 -4.63
CA LEU A 79 -1.32 21.55 -5.50
C LEU A 79 -1.05 20.26 -4.70
N VAL A 80 -0.13 20.31 -3.73
CA VAL A 80 0.14 19.19 -2.84
C VAL A 80 -1.09 18.81 -2.02
N ASP A 81 -1.81 19.79 -1.45
CA ASP A 81 -3.01 19.54 -0.67
C ASP A 81 -4.10 18.86 -1.52
N ALA A 82 -4.38 19.38 -2.70
CA ALA A 82 -5.36 18.82 -3.62
C ALA A 82 -4.98 17.37 -4.04
N GLU A 83 -3.70 17.13 -4.32
CA GLU A 83 -3.23 15.80 -4.70
C GLU A 83 -3.29 14.82 -3.52
N VAL A 84 -2.93 15.24 -2.30
CA VAL A 84 -3.04 14.41 -1.09
C VAL A 84 -4.48 14.06 -0.78
N ASP A 85 -5.44 14.99 -0.97
CA ASP A 85 -6.87 14.71 -0.81
C ASP A 85 -7.32 13.64 -1.81
N PHE A 86 -6.90 13.74 -3.07
CA PHE A 86 -7.19 12.75 -4.09
C PHE A 86 -6.56 11.37 -3.77
N ILE A 87 -5.31 11.34 -3.32
CA ILE A 87 -4.64 10.12 -2.85
C ILE A 87 -5.40 9.50 -1.67
N ALA A 88 -5.96 10.31 -0.78
CA ALA A 88 -6.76 9.87 0.35
C ALA A 88 -8.09 9.23 -0.08
N GLU A 89 -8.81 9.83 -1.03
CA GLU A 89 -10.05 9.27 -1.60
C GLU A 89 -9.81 7.89 -2.22
N LEU A 90 -8.69 7.70 -2.91
CA LEU A 90 -8.28 6.44 -3.49
C LEU A 90 -7.72 5.44 -2.47
N ASN A 91 -7.54 5.87 -1.21
CA ASN A 91 -6.93 5.11 -0.13
C ASN A 91 -5.51 4.61 -0.48
N LEU A 92 -4.66 5.48 -1.04
CA LEU A 92 -3.28 5.17 -1.45
C LEU A 92 -2.21 5.71 -0.51
N ALA A 93 -2.57 6.50 0.50
CA ALA A 93 -1.60 7.18 1.36
C ALA A 93 -0.57 6.22 1.99
N GLN A 94 -1.00 5.03 2.41
CA GLN A 94 -0.09 4.02 2.95
C GLN A 94 0.88 3.47 1.89
N ASP A 95 0.41 3.25 0.66
CA ASP A 95 1.26 2.77 -0.43
C ASP A 95 2.31 3.81 -0.81
N ILE A 96 1.92 5.10 -0.89
CA ILE A 96 2.86 6.20 -1.17
C ILE A 96 3.92 6.34 -0.07
N LEU A 97 3.53 6.25 1.20
CA LEU A 97 4.47 6.25 2.32
C LEU A 97 5.43 5.06 2.29
N ALA A 98 4.93 3.88 1.89
CA ALA A 98 5.76 2.68 1.73
C ALA A 98 6.74 2.82 0.55
N ILE A 99 6.32 3.44 -0.56
CA ILE A 99 7.19 3.77 -1.69
C ILE A 99 8.28 4.76 -1.25
N LYS A 100 7.90 5.82 -0.51
CA LYS A 100 8.88 6.75 0.06
C LYS A 100 9.90 6.01 0.93
N SER A 101 9.46 5.12 1.80
CA SER A 101 10.35 4.33 2.66
C SER A 101 11.31 3.44 1.84
N LEU A 102 10.85 2.88 0.72
CA LEU A 102 11.70 2.14 -0.21
C LEU A 102 12.79 3.04 -0.80
N ILE A 103 12.43 4.22 -1.30
CA ILE A 103 13.37 5.16 -1.93
C ILE A 103 14.39 5.69 -0.91
N ASP A 104 13.91 6.10 0.28
CA ASP A 104 14.78 6.57 1.36
C ASP A 104 15.76 5.48 1.81
N GLY A 105 15.28 4.24 1.94
CA GLY A 105 16.11 3.12 2.33
C GLY A 105 17.18 2.78 1.28
N ALA A 106 16.82 2.80 -0.01
CA ALA A 106 17.78 2.64 -1.10
C ALA A 106 18.82 3.77 -1.11
N LYS A 107 18.38 5.00 -0.91
CA LYS A 107 19.28 6.17 -0.81
C LYS A 107 20.26 6.03 0.36
N GLN A 108 19.79 5.61 1.52
CA GLN A 108 20.64 5.45 2.71
C GLN A 108 21.62 4.30 2.58
N SER A 109 21.20 3.18 1.97
CA SER A 109 22.00 1.95 1.93
C SER A 109 22.93 1.88 0.73
N LEU A 110 22.51 2.43 -0.42
CA LEU A 110 23.21 2.32 -1.70
C LEU A 110 23.74 3.67 -2.20
N ALA A 111 23.42 4.78 -1.51
CA ALA A 111 23.72 6.15 -1.93
C ALA A 111 23.17 6.52 -3.33
N VAL A 112 22.02 5.95 -3.71
CA VAL A 112 21.39 6.14 -5.01
C VAL A 112 20.06 6.88 -4.90
N THR A 113 19.76 7.70 -5.90
CA THR A 113 18.49 8.43 -6.04
C THR A 113 17.85 8.14 -7.38
N PRO A 114 16.50 8.28 -7.50
CA PRO A 114 15.84 8.21 -8.80
C PRO A 114 16.44 9.19 -9.80
N THR A 115 16.48 8.79 -11.07
CA THR A 115 16.96 9.65 -12.15
C THR A 115 15.99 10.82 -12.35
N PRO A 116 16.49 12.08 -12.42
CA PRO A 116 15.65 13.25 -12.63
C PRO A 116 14.80 13.14 -13.90
N GLU A 117 13.59 13.73 -13.84
CA GLU A 117 12.68 13.90 -14.98
C GLU A 117 12.23 12.61 -15.68
N ASN A 118 12.48 11.46 -15.06
CA ASN A 118 12.07 10.17 -15.58
C ASN A 118 11.01 9.49 -14.69
N GLY A 119 10.09 8.78 -15.33
CA GLY A 119 9.06 8.00 -14.68
C GLY A 119 7.73 8.73 -14.48
N ASN A 120 6.78 8.01 -13.93
CA ASN A 120 5.41 8.52 -13.78
C ASN A 120 5.29 9.60 -12.69
N PHE A 121 6.11 9.51 -11.66
CA PHE A 121 5.99 10.36 -10.47
C PHE A 121 6.50 11.78 -10.65
N VAL A 122 7.24 12.09 -11.71
CA VAL A 122 7.79 13.45 -11.95
C VAL A 122 6.71 14.53 -12.16
N LYS A 123 5.49 14.12 -12.51
CA LYS A 123 4.33 15.01 -12.65
C LYS A 123 3.58 15.24 -11.35
N SER A 124 3.93 14.53 -10.30
CA SER A 124 3.27 14.60 -8.99
C SER A 124 4.03 15.55 -8.06
N PRO A 125 3.48 16.73 -7.73
CA PRO A 125 4.09 17.62 -6.75
C PRO A 125 4.30 16.93 -5.39
N THR A 126 3.36 16.09 -4.97
CA THR A 126 3.50 15.28 -3.76
C THR A 126 4.67 14.30 -3.84
N ALA A 127 4.78 13.52 -4.92
CA ALA A 127 5.85 12.54 -5.06
C ALA A 127 7.25 13.19 -5.17
N VAL A 128 7.33 14.31 -5.87
CA VAL A 128 8.57 15.12 -5.97
C VAL A 128 8.95 15.69 -4.60
N SER A 129 8.00 16.27 -3.89
CA SER A 129 8.22 16.80 -2.53
C SER A 129 8.66 15.71 -1.54
N LEU A 130 8.20 14.48 -1.73
CA LEU A 130 8.61 13.33 -0.92
C LEU A 130 9.97 12.73 -1.34
N GLY A 131 10.57 13.18 -2.45
CA GLY A 131 11.78 12.60 -3.02
C GLY A 131 11.59 11.21 -3.65
N ILE A 132 10.34 10.83 -3.96
CA ILE A 132 10.01 9.61 -4.71
C ILE A 132 10.41 9.78 -6.18
N ALA A 133 10.28 11.00 -6.71
CA ALA A 133 10.81 11.40 -8.00
C ALA A 133 11.80 12.54 -7.82
N SER A 134 12.69 12.70 -8.78
CA SER A 134 13.64 13.82 -8.84
C SER A 134 13.35 14.65 -10.08
N ILE A 135 13.42 15.96 -9.94
CA ILE A 135 13.38 16.92 -11.05
C ILE A 135 14.50 17.93 -10.85
N GLU A 136 14.97 18.52 -11.93
CA GLU A 136 16.01 19.56 -11.86
C GLU A 136 15.45 20.85 -11.27
N ASP A 137 14.25 21.24 -11.71
CA ASP A 137 13.55 22.43 -11.23
C ASP A 137 12.08 22.12 -10.92
N ILE A 138 11.67 22.36 -9.68
CA ILE A 138 10.29 22.12 -9.24
C ILE A 138 9.28 23.02 -9.99
N ASN A 139 9.70 24.18 -10.46
CA ASN A 139 8.83 25.11 -11.20
C ASN A 139 8.43 24.55 -12.58
N ASN A 140 9.11 23.51 -13.06
CA ASN A 140 8.79 22.80 -14.29
C ASN A 140 7.69 21.73 -14.12
N ILE A 141 7.16 21.51 -12.91
CA ILE A 141 6.01 20.62 -12.72
C ILE A 141 4.82 21.23 -13.43
N GLY A 142 4.39 20.57 -14.49
CA GLY A 142 3.25 20.94 -15.30
C GLY A 142 1.91 20.44 -14.76
N ILE A 143 1.16 19.71 -15.58
CA ILE A 143 -0.15 19.15 -15.23
C ILE A 143 0.02 18.08 -14.15
N PRO A 144 -0.74 18.16 -13.02
CA PRO A 144 -0.73 17.14 -11.97
C PRO A 144 -0.99 15.74 -12.51
N LEU A 145 -0.42 14.77 -11.81
CA LEU A 145 -0.57 13.37 -12.15
C LEU A 145 -2.03 12.90 -12.07
N ASN A 146 -2.52 12.22 -13.09
CA ASN A 146 -3.82 11.58 -13.06
C ASN A 146 -3.73 10.24 -12.30
N TRP A 147 -3.89 10.29 -10.98
CA TRP A 147 -3.83 9.12 -10.11
C TRP A 147 -4.89 8.07 -10.43
N SER A 148 -6.08 8.46 -10.94
CA SER A 148 -7.13 7.52 -11.32
C SER A 148 -6.69 6.66 -12.49
N GLU A 149 -6.12 7.27 -13.52
CA GLU A 149 -5.60 6.56 -14.69
C GLU A 149 -4.44 5.63 -14.31
N MET A 150 -3.55 6.10 -13.45
CA MET A 150 -2.43 5.31 -12.98
C MET A 150 -2.84 4.08 -12.18
N ILE A 151 -3.90 4.19 -11.36
CA ILE A 151 -4.44 3.07 -10.60
C ILE A 151 -5.12 2.05 -11.49
N GLU A 152 -5.78 2.48 -12.54
CA GLU A 152 -6.38 1.57 -13.50
C GLU A 152 -5.35 0.59 -14.05
N HIS A 153 -4.16 1.07 -14.34
CA HIS A 153 -3.03 0.25 -14.75
C HIS A 153 -2.24 -0.38 -13.59
N LYS A 154 -2.41 0.09 -12.35
CA LYS A 154 -1.75 -0.40 -11.12
C LYS A 154 -0.23 -0.50 -11.18
N LEU A 155 0.41 0.11 -12.16
CA LEU A 155 1.82 -0.08 -12.45
C LEU A 155 2.50 1.28 -12.65
N LEU A 156 3.46 1.59 -11.79
CA LEU A 156 4.23 2.83 -11.80
C LEU A 156 5.69 2.53 -12.05
N THR A 157 6.38 3.42 -12.74
CA THR A 157 7.79 3.25 -13.07
C THR A 157 8.63 4.31 -12.39
N ILE A 158 9.70 3.86 -11.74
CA ILE A 158 10.75 4.70 -11.18
C ILE A 158 12.05 4.33 -11.90
N TYR A 159 12.79 5.32 -12.38
CA TYR A 159 14.02 5.12 -13.12
C TYR A 159 15.23 5.39 -12.24
N TYR A 160 16.23 4.54 -12.40
CA TYR A 160 17.56 4.68 -11.83
C TYR A 160 18.61 4.49 -12.92
N SER A 161 19.85 4.91 -12.66
CA SER A 161 20.98 4.58 -13.52
C SER A 161 21.10 3.07 -13.70
N GLU A 162 21.52 2.62 -14.88
CA GLU A 162 21.54 1.22 -15.29
C GLU A 162 22.25 0.31 -14.28
N GLU A 163 23.36 0.78 -13.73
CA GLU A 163 24.18 0.03 -12.76
C GLU A 163 23.48 -0.27 -11.43
N TYR A 164 22.50 0.54 -11.01
CA TYR A 164 21.86 0.41 -9.70
C TYR A 164 20.56 -0.36 -9.70
N ARG A 165 19.94 -0.55 -10.85
CA ARG A 165 18.63 -1.24 -10.96
C ARG A 165 18.59 -2.57 -10.20
N ASN A 166 19.55 -3.46 -10.48
CA ASN A 166 19.58 -4.78 -9.87
C ASN A 166 19.90 -4.69 -8.37
N GLN A 167 20.81 -3.79 -7.99
CA GLN A 167 21.17 -3.57 -6.59
C GLN A 167 19.96 -3.12 -5.76
N ILE A 168 19.11 -2.24 -6.31
CA ILE A 168 17.88 -1.78 -5.64
C ILE A 168 16.89 -2.92 -5.47
N ILE A 169 16.72 -3.76 -6.48
CA ILE A 169 15.82 -4.92 -6.42
C ILE A 169 16.31 -5.93 -5.37
N ASP A 170 17.60 -6.25 -5.35
CA ASP A 170 18.19 -7.18 -4.40
C ASP A 170 18.13 -6.62 -2.97
N TRP A 171 18.40 -5.31 -2.82
CA TRP A 171 18.25 -4.61 -1.55
C TRP A 171 16.80 -4.65 -1.06
N ALA A 172 15.82 -4.34 -1.91
CA ALA A 172 14.42 -4.39 -1.57
C ALA A 172 13.99 -5.78 -1.12
N LYS A 173 14.41 -6.81 -1.86
CA LYS A 173 14.15 -8.22 -1.51
C LYS A 173 14.75 -8.58 -0.14
N SER A 174 15.99 -8.18 0.12
CA SER A 174 16.69 -8.44 1.38
C SER A 174 16.07 -7.70 2.56
N ASN A 175 15.40 -6.58 2.32
CA ASN A 175 14.70 -5.79 3.34
C ASN A 175 13.21 -6.12 3.46
N GLY A 176 12.77 -7.27 2.91
CA GLY A 176 11.43 -7.81 3.13
C GLY A 176 10.34 -7.19 2.26
N TYR A 177 10.68 -6.39 1.24
CA TYR A 177 9.71 -5.93 0.26
C TYR A 177 9.23 -7.09 -0.62
N ASN A 178 7.94 -7.07 -0.96
CA ASN A 178 7.34 -8.10 -1.80
C ASN A 178 7.72 -7.89 -3.27
N THR A 179 8.75 -8.60 -3.72
CA THR A 179 9.26 -8.54 -5.09
C THR A 179 8.68 -9.65 -5.96
N SER A 180 8.48 -9.38 -7.24
CA SER A 180 7.96 -10.33 -8.24
C SER A 180 8.44 -9.93 -9.63
N THR A 181 7.93 -10.58 -10.68
CA THR A 181 8.18 -10.19 -12.07
C THR A 181 6.88 -9.96 -12.81
N TYR A 182 6.87 -8.97 -13.70
CA TYR A 182 5.79 -8.70 -14.63
C TYR A 182 6.35 -8.53 -16.05
N ARG A 183 5.98 -9.43 -16.96
CA ARG A 183 6.51 -9.46 -18.35
C ARG A 183 8.04 -9.42 -18.38
N GLY A 184 8.69 -10.21 -17.53
CA GLY A 184 10.16 -10.28 -17.42
C GLY A 184 10.83 -9.09 -16.73
N ARG A 185 10.06 -8.09 -16.26
CA ARG A 185 10.58 -6.94 -15.52
C ARG A 185 10.36 -7.13 -14.02
N PRO A 186 11.34 -6.82 -13.18
CA PRO A 186 11.17 -6.89 -11.73
C PRO A 186 10.21 -5.80 -11.26
N ILE A 187 9.30 -6.19 -10.38
CA ILE A 187 8.33 -5.29 -9.74
C ILE A 187 8.37 -5.44 -8.23
N ILE A 188 8.06 -4.36 -7.54
CA ILE A 188 7.84 -4.33 -6.10
C ILE A 188 6.35 -4.08 -5.87
N LYS A 189 5.73 -4.94 -5.04
CA LYS A 189 4.29 -4.91 -4.76
C LYS A 189 4.02 -4.24 -3.43
N PHE A 190 3.12 -3.28 -3.45
CA PHE A 190 2.51 -2.68 -2.27
C PHE A 190 1.06 -3.18 -2.13
N SER A 191 0.26 -2.57 -1.27
CA SER A 191 -1.12 -3.02 -1.06
C SER A 191 -1.98 -2.88 -2.33
N LYS A 192 -1.91 -1.74 -3.00
CA LYS A 192 -2.69 -1.42 -4.20
C LYS A 192 -1.84 -1.10 -5.42
N LEU A 193 -0.62 -0.65 -5.21
CA LEU A 193 0.29 -0.21 -6.26
C LEU A 193 1.41 -1.22 -6.52
N TYR A 194 1.88 -1.23 -7.76
CA TYR A 194 3.06 -1.97 -8.18
C TYR A 194 4.07 -1.02 -8.79
N ILE A 195 5.33 -1.13 -8.37
CA ILE A 195 6.42 -0.31 -8.88
C ILE A 195 7.34 -1.16 -9.76
N ILE A 196 7.58 -0.71 -10.97
CA ILE A 196 8.69 -1.18 -11.80
C ILE A 196 9.90 -0.31 -11.47
N ILE A 197 11.01 -0.94 -11.15
CA ILE A 197 12.31 -0.26 -11.14
C ILE A 197 12.94 -0.47 -12.52
N GLU A 198 13.08 0.62 -13.25
CA GLU A 198 13.59 0.59 -14.63
C GLU A 198 14.92 1.36 -14.72
N ARG A 199 15.67 1.12 -15.78
CA ARG A 199 16.94 1.79 -16.05
C ARG A 199 16.73 2.89 -17.09
N THR A 200 17.44 4.00 -16.94
CA THR A 200 17.58 4.97 -18.02
C THR A 200 18.48 4.37 -19.09
N HIS A 201 18.03 4.41 -20.32
CA HIS A 201 18.91 4.17 -21.46
C HIS A 201 19.73 5.45 -21.67
N ALA A 202 21.06 5.28 -21.65
CA ALA A 202 21.98 6.33 -22.07
C ALA A 202 21.83 6.60 -23.57
#